data_e0d1cac125ff3d1c291e653a40d1f2b7
#
_entry.id   e0d1cac125ff3d1c291e653a40d1f2b7
#
_cell.length_a   1.000
_cell.length_b   1.000
_cell.length_c   1.000
_cell.angle_alpha   90.00
_cell.angle_beta   90.00
_cell.angle_gamma   90.00
#
_symmetry.space_group_name_H-M   'P 1'
#
loop_
_entity.id
_entity.type
_entity.pdbx_description
1 polymer ?
#
loop_
_entity_poly.entity_id
_entity_poly.type
_entity_poly.pdbx_seq_one_letter_code
_entity_poly.pdbx_strand_id
1 'polypeptide(L)'
;MSGSPDCSIDRTFISTFYFPHKVTKANQIKHVYRNPIYLAREYKQMIDNGQVKNQSGLARKLGISRERICQILSLLKLNSLLVQELEKFGDPLKSKIITERMLRPHVNKSPREQKELLYTLKTLFKVQRGIIFLNTCYLLLISYHPVSKRSR
;
A
#
# COMPACT_ATOMS: atom_id res chain seq x y z
N MET A 1 39.24 20.44 -65.37
CA MET A 1 37.91 20.91 -64.89
C MET A 1 37.40 19.84 -64.01
N SER A 2 37.62 20.01 -62.69
CA SER A 2 37.27 19.06 -61.66
C SER A 2 35.99 19.55 -60.97
N GLY A 3 34.88 18.87 -61.19
CA GLY A 3 33.63 19.10 -60.51
C GLY A 3 33.62 18.33 -59.21
N SER A 4 33.55 19.02 -58.06
CA SER A 4 33.35 18.41 -56.79
C SER A 4 31.94 17.86 -56.68
N PRO A 5 31.75 16.62 -56.13
CA PRO A 5 30.41 16.13 -55.84
C PRO A 5 29.86 16.88 -54.64
N ASP A 6 28.77 17.59 -54.87
CA ASP A 6 28.00 18.28 -53.86
C ASP A 6 27.33 17.25 -52.94
N CYS A 7 27.90 17.02 -51.78
CA CYS A 7 27.29 16.16 -50.74
C CYS A 7 26.19 16.95 -50.02
N SER A 8 25.01 17.00 -50.60
CA SER A 8 23.82 17.45 -49.88
C SER A 8 23.39 16.36 -48.88
N ILE A 9 23.79 16.52 -47.63
CA ILE A 9 23.32 15.65 -46.55
C ILE A 9 21.87 16.02 -46.25
N ASP A 10 20.99 15.16 -46.70
CA ASP A 10 19.55 15.28 -46.40
C ASP A 10 19.34 15.02 -44.92
N ARG A 11 19.15 16.12 -44.15
CA ARG A 11 18.95 16.08 -42.67
C ARG A 11 17.50 15.87 -42.26
N THR A 12 16.65 15.42 -43.17
CA THR A 12 15.25 15.10 -42.86
C THR A 12 15.17 13.74 -42.20
N PHE A 13 15.25 13.75 -40.84
CA PHE A 13 14.86 12.60 -40.05
C PHE A 13 13.34 12.48 -40.07
N ILE A 14 12.81 11.66 -40.96
CA ILE A 14 11.41 11.24 -40.94
C ILE A 14 11.33 10.09 -39.92
N SER A 15 11.09 10.44 -38.65
CA SER A 15 10.74 9.44 -37.61
C SER A 15 9.25 9.14 -37.70
N THR A 16 8.88 8.06 -38.38
CA THR A 16 7.53 7.51 -38.33
C THR A 16 7.30 6.91 -36.93
N PHE A 17 6.62 7.67 -36.07
CA PHE A 17 6.17 7.15 -34.77
C PHE A 17 5.03 6.16 -35.02
N TYR A 18 5.34 4.88 -34.96
CA TYR A 18 4.32 3.83 -34.93
C TYR A 18 3.73 3.75 -33.55
N PHE A 19 2.51 4.29 -33.35
CA PHE A 19 1.73 4.04 -32.17
C PHE A 19 1.05 2.68 -32.32
N PRO A 20 1.48 1.63 -31.59
CA PRO A 20 0.78 0.37 -31.63
C PRO A 20 -0.66 0.59 -31.21
N HIS A 21 -1.60 0.02 -31.94
CA HIS A 21 -3.03 0.06 -31.58
C HIS A 21 -3.19 -0.22 -30.10
N LYS A 22 -4.14 0.54 -29.46
CA LYS A 22 -4.45 0.38 -28.03
C LYS A 22 -4.46 -1.11 -27.68
N VAL A 23 -3.42 -1.54 -26.96
CA VAL A 23 -3.39 -2.87 -26.38
C VAL A 23 -4.62 -2.92 -25.47
N THR A 24 -5.63 -3.68 -25.87
CA THR A 24 -6.78 -4.00 -25.03
C THR A 24 -6.20 -4.45 -23.70
N LYS A 25 -6.49 -3.70 -22.64
CA LYS A 25 -5.94 -3.97 -21.31
C LYS A 25 -6.16 -5.45 -21.05
N ALA A 26 -5.10 -6.23 -21.09
CA ALA A 26 -5.13 -7.64 -20.71
C ALA A 26 -5.84 -7.71 -19.37
N ASN A 27 -6.78 -8.64 -19.21
CA ASN A 27 -7.61 -8.82 -18.04
C ASN A 27 -6.79 -8.50 -16.79
N GLN A 28 -7.14 -7.41 -16.10
CA GLN A 28 -6.39 -6.98 -14.92
C GLN A 28 -6.40 -8.13 -13.95
N ILE A 29 -5.26 -8.76 -13.76
CA ILE A 29 -5.06 -9.79 -12.75
C ILE A 29 -5.47 -9.13 -11.43
N LYS A 30 -6.56 -9.58 -10.85
CA LYS A 30 -7.03 -9.07 -9.56
C LYS A 30 -5.93 -9.36 -8.54
N HIS A 31 -5.17 -8.32 -8.17
CA HIS A 31 -4.15 -8.46 -7.14
C HIS A 31 -4.79 -8.85 -5.82
N VAL A 32 -4.44 -10.02 -5.34
CA VAL A 32 -4.85 -10.49 -4.02
C VAL A 32 -3.89 -9.88 -2.99
N TYR A 33 -4.42 -9.06 -2.09
CA TYR A 33 -3.64 -8.44 -1.03
C TYR A 33 -3.74 -9.28 0.24
N ARG A 34 -2.61 -9.85 0.66
CA ARG A 34 -2.56 -10.60 1.93
C ARG A 34 -2.53 -9.65 3.13
N ASN A 35 -3.25 -10.02 4.17
CA ASN A 35 -3.20 -9.29 5.42
C ASN A 35 -1.84 -9.54 6.12
N PRO A 36 -1.05 -8.49 6.41
CA PRO A 36 0.29 -8.65 6.97
C PRO A 36 0.31 -9.30 8.35
N ILE A 37 -0.77 -9.22 9.14
CA ILE A 37 -0.88 -9.89 10.44
C ILE A 37 -1.00 -11.40 10.28
N TYR A 38 -1.82 -11.87 9.34
CA TYR A 38 -1.94 -13.31 9.05
C TYR A 38 -0.60 -13.87 8.54
N LEU A 39 0.07 -13.13 7.65
CA LEU A 39 1.39 -13.50 7.16
C LEU A 39 2.42 -13.59 8.30
N ALA A 40 2.39 -12.65 9.24
CA ALA A 40 3.27 -12.66 10.41
C ALA A 40 3.01 -13.87 11.31
N ARG A 41 1.74 -14.25 11.51
CA ARG A 41 1.38 -15.46 12.28
C ARG A 41 1.82 -16.74 11.58
N GLU A 42 1.62 -16.83 10.28
CA GLU A 42 2.08 -17.96 9.47
C GLU A 42 3.59 -18.15 9.61
N TYR A 43 4.37 -17.08 9.50
CA TYR A 43 5.82 -17.14 9.68
C TYR A 43 6.22 -17.56 11.11
N LYS A 44 5.52 -17.06 12.11
CA LYS A 44 5.74 -17.48 13.49
C LYS A 44 5.43 -18.95 13.68
N GLN A 45 4.30 -19.44 13.18
CA GLN A 45 3.92 -20.85 13.25
C GLN A 45 4.92 -21.77 12.57
N MET A 46 5.49 -21.37 11.42
CA MET A 46 6.54 -22.17 10.75
C MET A 46 7.79 -22.33 11.61
N ILE A 47 8.12 -21.33 12.43
CA ILE A 47 9.25 -21.39 13.36
C ILE A 47 8.86 -22.22 14.59
N ASP A 48 7.71 -21.97 15.19
CA ASP A 48 7.22 -22.62 16.40
C ASP A 48 6.97 -24.13 16.18
N ASN A 49 6.47 -24.50 15.02
CA ASN A 49 6.27 -25.90 14.60
C ASN A 49 7.58 -26.63 14.22
N GLY A 50 8.73 -25.98 14.34
CA GLY A 50 10.02 -26.59 14.04
C GLY A 50 10.29 -26.86 12.55
N GLN A 51 9.42 -26.38 11.64
CA GLN A 51 9.65 -26.51 10.19
C GLN A 51 10.92 -25.78 9.75
N VAL A 52 11.34 -24.78 10.51
CA VAL A 52 12.54 -23.99 10.32
C VAL A 52 13.12 -23.63 11.68
N LYS A 53 14.44 -23.81 11.82
CA LYS A 53 15.13 -23.56 13.11
C LYS A 53 15.13 -22.08 13.53
N ASN A 54 15.13 -21.16 12.58
CA ASN A 54 15.26 -19.73 12.85
C ASN A 54 14.80 -18.87 11.66
N GLN A 55 14.77 -17.55 11.87
CA GLN A 55 14.40 -16.58 10.85
C GLN A 55 15.26 -16.63 9.59
N SER A 56 16.56 -16.96 9.72
CA SER A 56 17.45 -17.11 8.57
C SER A 56 17.13 -18.36 7.74
N GLY A 57 16.74 -19.45 8.40
CA GLY A 57 16.22 -20.64 7.72
C GLY A 57 14.93 -20.38 6.98
N LEU A 58 14.03 -19.60 7.60
CA LEU A 58 12.77 -19.18 6.96
C LEU A 58 13.03 -18.29 5.74
N ALA A 59 13.99 -17.37 5.83
CA ALA A 59 14.42 -16.51 4.73
C ALA A 59 14.88 -17.32 3.52
N ARG A 60 15.74 -18.33 3.74
CA ARG A 60 16.21 -19.23 2.68
C ARG A 60 15.07 -20.04 2.08
N LYS A 61 14.18 -20.59 2.92
CA LYS A 61 13.03 -21.39 2.46
C LYS A 61 12.07 -20.60 1.57
N LEU A 62 11.84 -19.32 1.90
CA LEU A 62 10.92 -18.45 1.19
C LEU A 62 11.57 -17.63 0.07
N GLY A 63 12.91 -17.65 -0.05
CA GLY A 63 13.64 -16.85 -1.03
C GLY A 63 13.57 -15.33 -0.80
N ILE A 64 13.36 -14.89 0.44
CA ILE A 64 13.26 -13.48 0.82
C ILE A 64 14.35 -13.10 1.83
N SER A 65 14.62 -11.80 1.98
CA SER A 65 15.65 -11.36 2.92
C SER A 65 15.23 -11.61 4.38
N ARG A 66 16.22 -11.89 5.23
CA ARG A 66 16.02 -12.05 6.68
C ARG A 66 15.39 -10.80 7.29
N GLU A 67 15.83 -9.63 6.84
CA GLU A 67 15.29 -8.34 7.30
C GLU A 67 13.78 -8.22 7.02
N ARG A 68 13.36 -8.68 5.84
CA ARG A 68 11.94 -8.69 5.49
C ARG A 68 11.13 -9.56 6.45
N ILE A 69 11.65 -10.72 6.83
CA ILE A 69 11.00 -11.60 7.83
C ILE A 69 10.95 -10.93 9.19
N CYS A 70 12.05 -10.31 9.64
CA CYS A 70 12.08 -9.57 10.90
C CYS A 70 11.05 -8.45 10.92
N GLN A 71 10.90 -7.71 9.83
CA GLN A 71 9.92 -6.62 9.70
C GLN A 71 8.49 -7.14 9.80
N ILE A 72 8.18 -8.25 9.16
CA ILE A 72 6.85 -8.86 9.21
C ILE A 72 6.57 -9.41 10.62
N LEU A 73 7.50 -10.15 11.22
CA LEU A 73 7.35 -10.70 12.56
C LEU A 73 7.23 -9.60 13.63
N SER A 74 7.87 -8.45 13.43
CA SER A 74 7.76 -7.31 14.36
C SER A 74 6.33 -6.80 14.51
N LEU A 75 5.46 -7.00 13.50
CA LEU A 75 4.05 -6.61 13.57
C LEU A 75 3.27 -7.33 14.68
N LEU A 76 3.74 -8.50 15.11
CA LEU A 76 3.13 -9.22 16.23
C LEU A 76 3.39 -8.56 17.60
N LYS A 77 4.30 -7.58 17.66
CA LYS A 77 4.55 -6.75 18.85
C LYS A 77 3.55 -5.59 19.00
N LEU A 78 2.69 -5.37 18.01
CA LEU A 78 1.62 -4.38 18.10
C LEU A 78 0.65 -4.73 19.24
N ASN A 79 -0.05 -3.72 19.75
CA ASN A 79 -1.06 -3.91 20.78
C ASN A 79 -2.08 -4.97 20.36
N SER A 80 -2.44 -5.85 21.29
CA SER A 80 -3.36 -6.97 21.05
C SER A 80 -4.71 -6.50 20.48
N LEU A 81 -5.23 -5.38 20.96
CA LEU A 81 -6.49 -4.80 20.45
C LEU A 81 -6.36 -4.39 18.97
N LEU A 82 -5.23 -3.79 18.58
CA LEU A 82 -4.97 -3.42 17.19
C LEU A 82 -4.85 -4.67 16.32
N VAL A 83 -4.13 -5.68 16.77
CA VAL A 83 -3.98 -6.96 16.06
C VAL A 83 -5.34 -7.62 15.84
N GLN A 84 -6.18 -7.74 16.88
CA GLN A 84 -7.52 -8.31 16.78
C GLN A 84 -8.41 -7.55 15.78
N GLU A 85 -8.37 -6.23 15.77
CA GLU A 85 -9.14 -5.45 14.81
C GLU A 85 -8.64 -5.63 13.37
N LEU A 86 -7.31 -5.72 13.18
CA LEU A 86 -6.73 -6.00 11.87
C LEU A 86 -7.08 -7.40 11.36
N GLU A 87 -7.27 -8.37 12.25
CA GLU A 87 -7.72 -9.72 11.88
C GLU A 87 -9.17 -9.77 11.43
N LYS A 88 -10.05 -8.95 11.99
CA LYS A 88 -11.46 -8.86 11.56
C LYS A 88 -11.63 -8.50 10.09
N PHE A 89 -10.62 -7.90 9.48
CA PHE A 89 -10.65 -7.62 8.04
C PHE A 89 -10.42 -8.85 7.16
N GLY A 90 -9.97 -9.95 7.75
CA GLY A 90 -9.75 -11.23 7.08
C GLY A 90 -8.52 -11.26 6.17
N ASP A 91 -8.32 -12.41 5.52
CA ASP A 91 -7.31 -12.64 4.50
C ASP A 91 -7.98 -13.50 3.39
N PRO A 92 -7.96 -13.10 2.12
CA PRO A 92 -7.30 -11.91 1.55
C PRO A 92 -8.06 -10.59 1.76
N LEU A 93 -7.30 -9.50 1.78
CA LEU A 93 -7.88 -8.15 1.84
C LEU A 93 -8.50 -7.76 0.49
N LYS A 94 -9.68 -7.15 0.52
CA LYS A 94 -10.36 -6.64 -0.70
C LYS A 94 -9.62 -5.46 -1.35
N SER A 95 -8.78 -4.76 -0.58
CA SER A 95 -8.07 -3.57 -1.03
C SER A 95 -6.73 -3.40 -0.32
N LYS A 96 -5.81 -2.66 -0.95
CA LYS A 96 -4.47 -2.38 -0.41
C LYS A 96 -4.48 -1.27 0.65
N ILE A 97 -5.39 -1.33 1.62
CA ILE A 97 -5.43 -0.32 2.68
C ILE A 97 -4.44 -0.67 3.78
N ILE A 98 -4.41 -1.93 4.19
CA ILE A 98 -3.51 -2.40 5.25
C ILE A 98 -2.27 -2.95 4.60
N THR A 99 -1.16 -2.25 4.77
CA THR A 99 0.15 -2.70 4.32
C THR A 99 1.11 -2.79 5.50
N GLU A 100 2.06 -3.69 5.39
CA GLU A 100 3.12 -3.82 6.39
C GLU A 100 3.87 -2.48 6.58
N ARG A 101 4.15 -1.76 5.48
CA ARG A 101 4.83 -0.47 5.52
C ARG A 101 4.10 0.58 6.35
N MET A 102 2.76 0.54 6.38
CA MET A 102 1.93 1.44 7.17
C MET A 102 1.95 1.07 8.66
N LEU A 103 1.99 -0.23 8.98
CA LEU A 103 1.96 -0.71 10.36
C LEU A 103 3.32 -0.63 11.07
N ARG A 104 4.42 -0.80 10.33
CA ARG A 104 5.79 -0.86 10.85
C ARG A 104 6.17 0.32 11.77
N PRO A 105 5.95 1.59 11.42
CA PRO A 105 6.33 2.72 12.28
C PRO A 105 5.59 2.74 13.61
N HIS A 106 4.46 2.04 13.72
CA HIS A 106 3.65 2.01 14.95
C HIS A 106 4.02 0.87 15.92
N VAL A 107 4.89 -0.05 15.52
CA VAL A 107 5.30 -1.19 16.35
C VAL A 107 5.95 -0.74 17.68
N ASN A 108 6.75 0.33 17.61
CA ASN A 108 7.49 0.84 18.78
C ASN A 108 6.82 2.08 19.41
N LYS A 109 5.62 2.45 18.96
CA LYS A 109 4.90 3.61 19.46
C LYS A 109 4.07 3.29 20.70
N SER A 110 3.70 4.34 21.43
CA SER A 110 2.88 4.22 22.62
C SER A 110 1.51 3.59 22.33
N PRO A 111 0.87 2.94 23.29
CA PRO A 111 -0.48 2.37 23.11
C PRO A 111 -1.54 3.39 22.70
N ARG A 112 -1.35 4.66 23.05
CA ARG A 112 -2.24 5.77 22.65
C ARG A 112 -2.17 6.03 21.13
N GLU A 113 -0.97 6.17 20.59
CA GLU A 113 -0.74 6.37 19.15
C GLU A 113 -1.19 5.16 18.33
N GLN A 114 -1.04 3.95 18.87
CA GLN A 114 -1.56 2.75 18.24
C GLN A 114 -3.10 2.72 18.19
N LYS A 115 -3.79 3.27 19.20
CA LYS A 115 -5.24 3.45 19.18
C LYS A 115 -5.67 4.49 18.13
N GLU A 116 -4.96 5.59 17.99
CA GLU A 116 -5.23 6.59 16.94
C GLU A 116 -5.14 5.97 15.53
N LEU A 117 -4.11 5.16 15.28
CA LEU A 117 -4.01 4.40 14.04
C LEU A 117 -5.24 3.52 13.82
N LEU A 118 -5.72 2.86 14.87
CA LEU A 118 -6.91 2.01 14.79
C LEU A 118 -8.16 2.82 14.40
N TYR A 119 -8.35 4.01 14.96
CA TYR A 119 -9.45 4.90 14.57
C TYR A 119 -9.34 5.32 13.10
N THR A 120 -8.15 5.70 12.67
CA THR A 120 -7.88 6.08 11.28
C THR A 120 -8.19 4.93 10.32
N LEU A 121 -7.77 3.71 10.65
CA LEU A 121 -8.08 2.52 9.86
C LEU A 121 -9.58 2.24 9.79
N LYS A 122 -10.28 2.29 10.92
CA LYS A 122 -11.74 2.10 10.96
C LYS A 122 -12.46 3.13 10.09
N THR A 123 -12.02 4.37 10.11
CA THR A 123 -12.60 5.45 9.28
C THR A 123 -12.37 5.18 7.78
N LEU A 124 -11.15 4.84 7.38
CA LEU A 124 -10.81 4.49 6.00
C LEU A 124 -11.66 3.32 5.48
N PHE A 125 -11.86 2.29 6.31
CA PHE A 125 -12.70 1.15 5.94
C PHE A 125 -14.18 1.49 5.83
N LYS A 126 -14.70 2.37 6.68
CA LYS A 126 -16.08 2.85 6.58
C LYS A 126 -16.30 3.64 5.28
N VAL A 127 -15.36 4.49 4.90
CA VAL A 127 -15.40 5.25 3.64
C VAL A 127 -15.44 4.32 2.43
N GLN A 128 -14.64 3.26 2.42
CA GLN A 128 -14.63 2.32 1.29
C GLN A 128 -15.90 1.45 1.18
N ARG A 129 -16.63 1.23 2.26
CA ARG A 129 -17.92 0.52 2.22
C ARG A 129 -19.09 1.40 1.79
N GLY A 130 -18.87 2.65 1.40
CA GLY A 130 -19.93 3.56 0.95
C GLY A 130 -20.84 4.09 2.08
N ILE A 131 -20.51 3.78 3.34
CA ILE A 131 -21.37 4.12 4.47
C ILE A 131 -21.22 5.59 4.92
N ILE A 132 -20.18 6.31 4.47
CA ILE A 132 -19.88 7.68 4.97
C ILE A 132 -19.83 8.74 3.85
N PHE A 133 -20.43 8.54 2.70
CA PHE A 133 -20.51 9.63 1.72
C PHE A 133 -21.38 10.81 2.15
N LEU A 134 -22.26 10.63 3.15
CA LEU A 134 -23.19 11.67 3.59
C LEU A 134 -22.72 12.52 4.78
N ASN A 135 -21.82 12.01 5.65
CA ASN A 135 -21.42 12.76 6.85
C ASN A 135 -20.18 13.65 6.67
N THR A 136 -19.27 13.34 5.74
CA THR A 136 -18.08 14.16 5.51
C THR A 136 -18.37 15.41 4.68
N CYS A 137 -19.33 15.36 3.77
CA CYS A 137 -19.83 16.56 3.09
C CYS A 137 -20.52 17.53 4.05
N TYR A 138 -21.25 17.03 5.05
CA TYR A 138 -21.94 17.87 6.02
C TYR A 138 -20.98 18.60 6.97
N LEU A 139 -19.89 17.96 7.39
CA LEU A 139 -18.87 18.58 8.26
C LEU A 139 -18.00 19.59 7.51
N LEU A 140 -17.73 19.40 6.22
CA LEU A 140 -17.01 20.38 5.39
C LEU A 140 -17.88 21.58 5.04
N LEU A 141 -19.21 21.43 4.93
CA LEU A 141 -20.14 22.53 4.72
C LEU A 141 -20.33 23.41 5.96
N ILE A 142 -20.21 22.85 7.16
CA ILE A 142 -20.31 23.60 8.42
C ILE A 142 -19.03 24.41 8.70
N SER A 143 -17.84 23.92 8.29
CA SER A 143 -16.58 24.64 8.46
C SER A 143 -16.36 25.76 7.44
N TYR A 144 -17.18 25.89 6.41
CA TYR A 144 -17.08 26.91 5.36
C TYR A 144 -18.15 27.99 5.49
N HIS A 145 -18.49 28.41 6.73
CA HIS A 145 -19.24 29.64 6.90
C HIS A 145 -18.24 30.80 7.12
N PRO A 146 -18.06 31.68 6.13
CA PRO A 146 -17.28 32.89 6.36
C PRO A 146 -18.08 33.79 7.32
N VAL A 147 -17.51 33.99 8.51
CA VAL A 147 -17.96 35.03 9.43
C VAL A 147 -17.78 36.37 8.73
N SER A 148 -18.87 36.87 8.18
CA SER A 148 -18.95 38.24 7.69
C SER A 148 -18.73 39.20 8.87
N LYS A 149 -17.53 39.74 8.98
CA LYS A 149 -17.26 40.90 9.84
C LYS A 149 -17.91 42.10 9.21
N ARG A 150 -19.07 42.49 9.72
CA ARG A 150 -19.67 43.80 9.52
C ARG A 150 -18.88 44.79 10.39
N SER A 151 -18.04 45.61 9.74
CA SER A 151 -17.43 46.81 10.35
C SER A 151 -18.50 47.90 10.45
N ARG A 152 -18.61 48.47 11.63
CA ARG A 152 -19.11 49.86 11.83
C ARG A 152 -17.92 50.77 12.01
#